data_81dc95e98658ad3ce8185019cfb53495
#
_entry.id   81dc95e98658ad3ce8185019cfb53495
#
_cell.length_a   1.000
_cell.length_b   1.000
_cell.length_c   1.000
_cell.angle_alpha   90.00
_cell.angle_beta   90.00
_cell.angle_gamma   90.00
#
_symmetry.space_group_name_H-M   'P 1'
#
loop_
_entity.id
_entity.type
_entity.pdbx_description
1 polymer ?
#
loop_
_entity_poly.entity_id
_entity_poly.type
_entity_poly.pdbx_seq_one_letter_code
_entity_poly.pdbx_strand_id
1 'polypeptide(L)'
;GCTPERLIRLKSGYIQTEALAGTIARGNNMEEDRILGETLLDSHKEREEHNLVREQIIRKLDSIIPNIQFPDSPQILKLKNVQHLQTPISGELENGEQVLDLVERLHPTSAVAGTPTDQAMQVIGEMESHDRGWYSGPIGWINNKGDGEFYVALRSALVKDEEAHVFSGGGIVSESHPDKEWEETELKLQPIISALSGGQI
;
A
#
# COMPACT_ATOMS: atom_id res chain seq x y z
N GLY A 1 3.72 4.29 -13.23
CA GLY A 1 3.33 3.39 -12.16
C GLY A 1 1.89 2.90 -12.25
N CYS A 2 1.58 1.87 -11.48
CA CYS A 2 0.26 1.26 -11.41
C CYS A 2 -0.02 0.81 -9.97
N THR A 3 -0.09 1.78 -9.06
CA THR A 3 -0.28 1.51 -7.63
C THR A 3 -1.73 1.17 -7.29
N PRO A 4 -1.98 0.15 -6.45
CA PRO A 4 -3.31 -0.13 -5.92
C PRO A 4 -3.57 0.60 -4.59
N GLU A 5 -2.54 1.19 -3.95
CA GLU A 5 -2.61 1.71 -2.59
C GLU A 5 -3.05 3.18 -2.59
N ARG A 6 -4.32 3.40 -2.24
CA ARG A 6 -4.83 4.75 -1.97
C ARG A 6 -4.37 5.21 -0.61
N LEU A 7 -3.56 6.28 -0.57
CA LEU A 7 -3.16 6.90 0.69
C LEU A 7 -4.35 7.63 1.33
N ILE A 8 -5.02 8.49 0.56
CA ILE A 8 -6.18 9.26 1.03
C ILE A 8 -6.98 9.85 -0.14
N ARG A 9 -8.28 9.88 0.00
CA ARG A 9 -9.19 10.69 -0.80
C ARG A 9 -10.02 11.56 0.13
N LEU A 10 -10.07 12.85 -0.16
CA LEU A 10 -10.97 13.81 0.47
C LEU A 10 -11.94 14.35 -0.55
N LYS A 11 -13.23 14.31 -0.25
CA LYS A 11 -14.28 14.90 -1.08
C LYS A 11 -15.37 15.47 -0.19
N SER A 12 -15.50 16.80 -0.21
CA SER A 12 -16.56 17.52 0.53
C SER A 12 -16.60 17.15 2.02
N GLY A 13 -15.45 17.11 2.68
CA GLY A 13 -15.32 16.76 4.10
C GLY A 13 -15.37 15.26 4.41
N TYR A 14 -15.64 14.39 3.43
CA TYR A 14 -15.65 12.94 3.62
C TYR A 14 -14.33 12.32 3.14
N ILE A 15 -13.68 11.58 4.02
CA ILE A 15 -12.44 10.88 3.71
C ILE A 15 -12.66 9.41 3.40
N GLN A 16 -11.77 8.89 2.55
CA GLN A 16 -11.63 7.47 2.28
C GLN A 16 -10.14 7.15 2.18
N THR A 17 -9.71 6.15 2.94
CA THR A 17 -8.38 5.54 2.87
C THR A 17 -8.53 4.03 3.03
N GLU A 18 -7.42 3.32 3.04
CA GLU A 18 -7.43 1.87 3.23
C GLU A 18 -6.10 1.37 3.80
N ALA A 19 -6.17 0.35 4.63
CA ALA A 19 -5.00 -0.46 4.93
C ALA A 19 -4.89 -1.54 3.86
N LEU A 20 -3.76 -1.63 3.20
CA LEU A 20 -3.46 -2.61 2.17
C LEU A 20 -2.09 -3.22 2.44
N ALA A 21 -2.08 -4.47 2.97
CA ALA A 21 -0.87 -5.22 3.28
C ALA A 21 -1.23 -6.70 3.37
N GLY A 22 -0.20 -7.57 3.32
CA GLY A 22 -0.40 -9.00 3.16
C GLY A 22 -0.68 -9.36 1.71
N THR A 23 0.04 -10.35 1.17
CA THR A 23 0.04 -10.65 -0.27
C THR A 23 0.07 -12.16 -0.53
N ILE A 24 -0.69 -12.59 -1.54
CA ILE A 24 -0.57 -13.93 -2.12
C ILE A 24 -0.79 -13.88 -3.65
N ALA A 25 -0.24 -14.83 -4.37
CA ALA A 25 -0.46 -14.95 -5.81
C ALA A 25 -1.95 -15.19 -6.17
N ARG A 26 -2.30 -14.93 -7.44
CA ARG A 26 -3.58 -15.38 -8.02
C ARG A 26 -3.50 -16.87 -8.34
N GLY A 27 -4.64 -17.55 -8.24
CA GLY A 27 -4.78 -18.92 -8.71
C GLY A 27 -4.92 -19.01 -10.23
N ASN A 28 -4.52 -20.14 -10.80
CA ASN A 28 -4.65 -20.42 -12.23
C ASN A 28 -6.10 -20.67 -12.69
N ASN A 29 -7.00 -20.93 -11.74
CA ASN A 29 -8.43 -21.12 -11.92
C ASN A 29 -9.20 -20.58 -10.71
N MET A 30 -10.54 -20.51 -10.81
CA MET A 30 -11.40 -19.91 -9.79
C MET A 30 -11.31 -20.61 -8.44
N GLU A 31 -11.17 -21.93 -8.41
CA GLU A 31 -11.13 -22.71 -7.17
C GLU A 31 -9.78 -22.53 -6.46
N GLU A 32 -8.67 -22.60 -7.19
CA GLU A 32 -7.34 -22.33 -6.66
C GLU A 32 -7.23 -20.88 -6.13
N ASP A 33 -7.79 -19.92 -6.88
CA ASP A 33 -7.80 -18.51 -6.51
C ASP A 33 -8.63 -18.26 -5.22
N ARG A 34 -9.71 -19.00 -5.01
CA ARG A 34 -10.50 -18.97 -3.77
C ARG A 34 -9.70 -19.54 -2.61
N ILE A 35 -9.08 -20.71 -2.78
CA ILE A 35 -8.28 -21.37 -1.75
C ILE A 35 -7.10 -20.48 -1.31
N LEU A 36 -6.38 -19.87 -2.28
CA LEU A 36 -5.30 -18.95 -1.97
C LEU A 36 -5.80 -17.73 -1.19
N GLY A 37 -6.95 -17.15 -1.56
CA GLY A 37 -7.56 -16.06 -0.80
C GLY A 37 -7.93 -16.43 0.64
N GLU A 38 -8.46 -17.62 0.85
CA GLU A 38 -8.75 -18.15 2.19
C GLU A 38 -7.46 -18.38 2.99
N THR A 39 -6.42 -18.93 2.35
CA THR A 39 -5.10 -19.09 2.95
C THR A 39 -4.52 -17.76 3.40
N LEU A 40 -4.68 -16.69 2.59
CA LEU A 40 -4.23 -15.35 2.94
C LEU A 40 -4.99 -14.80 4.16
N LEU A 41 -6.32 -14.98 4.21
CA LEU A 41 -7.14 -14.56 5.35
C LEU A 41 -6.79 -15.28 6.65
N ASP A 42 -6.36 -16.53 6.57
CA ASP A 42 -6.03 -17.37 7.73
C ASP A 42 -4.55 -17.26 8.14
N SER A 43 -3.70 -16.65 7.31
CA SER A 43 -2.27 -16.49 7.59
C SER A 43 -2.02 -15.53 8.75
N HIS A 44 -1.40 -16.02 9.82
CA HIS A 44 -1.04 -15.19 10.98
C HIS A 44 -0.06 -14.08 10.59
N LYS A 45 1.01 -14.41 9.85
CA LYS A 45 2.02 -13.46 9.37
C LYS A 45 1.40 -12.31 8.57
N GLU A 46 0.57 -12.64 7.58
CA GLU A 46 -0.03 -11.65 6.68
C GLU A 46 -1.05 -10.76 7.43
N ARG A 47 -1.76 -11.33 8.39
CA ARG A 47 -2.68 -10.58 9.26
C ARG A 47 -1.93 -9.67 10.24
N GLU A 48 -0.78 -10.08 10.76
CA GLU A 48 0.07 -9.24 11.62
C GLU A 48 0.56 -8.02 10.84
N GLU A 49 1.13 -8.21 9.66
CA GLU A 49 1.54 -7.13 8.76
C GLU A 49 0.38 -6.17 8.48
N HIS A 50 -0.77 -6.71 8.07
CA HIS A 50 -1.96 -5.91 7.78
C HIS A 50 -2.47 -5.12 8.99
N ASN A 51 -2.51 -5.72 10.17
CA ASN A 51 -2.96 -5.08 11.39
C ASN A 51 -2.06 -3.91 11.79
N LEU A 52 -0.74 -4.03 11.64
CA LEU A 52 0.20 -2.93 11.91
C LEU A 52 -0.13 -1.70 11.06
N VAL A 53 -0.40 -1.90 9.77
CA VAL A 53 -0.78 -0.80 8.85
C VAL A 53 -2.13 -0.22 9.23
N ARG A 54 -3.15 -1.07 9.44
CA ARG A 54 -4.50 -0.64 9.83
C ARG A 54 -4.51 0.20 11.10
N GLU A 55 -3.87 -0.29 12.16
CA GLU A 55 -3.84 0.40 13.45
C GLU A 55 -3.07 1.72 13.39
N GLN A 56 -2.02 1.81 12.60
CA GLN A 56 -1.30 3.06 12.38
C GLN A 56 -2.21 4.10 11.72
N ILE A 57 -2.93 3.72 10.65
CA ILE A 57 -3.83 4.63 9.94
C ILE A 57 -4.95 5.11 10.87
N ILE A 58 -5.62 4.20 11.57
CA ILE A 58 -6.69 4.53 12.51
C ILE A 58 -6.19 5.50 13.59
N ARG A 59 -5.06 5.21 14.22
CA ARG A 59 -4.46 6.06 15.27
C ARG A 59 -4.12 7.46 14.77
N LYS A 60 -3.64 7.59 13.53
CA LYS A 60 -3.33 8.89 12.92
C LYS A 60 -4.59 9.70 12.60
N LEU A 61 -5.72 9.06 12.36
CA LEU A 61 -6.99 9.71 11.98
C LEU A 61 -7.96 9.92 13.16
N ASP A 62 -7.84 9.17 14.24
CA ASP A 62 -8.77 9.15 15.39
C ASP A 62 -9.01 10.56 16.00
N SER A 63 -7.98 11.42 15.99
CA SER A 63 -8.06 12.78 16.53
C SER A 63 -8.83 13.78 15.66
N ILE A 64 -9.12 13.43 14.40
CA ILE A 64 -9.77 14.33 13.43
C ILE A 64 -11.06 13.74 12.84
N ILE A 65 -11.34 12.48 13.11
CA ILE A 65 -12.54 11.76 12.64
C ILE A 65 -13.21 11.08 13.83
N PRO A 66 -14.20 11.70 14.47
CA PRO A 66 -14.84 11.15 15.67
C PRO A 66 -15.54 9.80 15.46
N ASN A 67 -16.05 9.58 14.28
CA ASN A 67 -16.79 8.38 13.91
C ASN A 67 -16.11 7.67 12.72
N ILE A 68 -14.87 7.26 12.93
CA ILE A 68 -14.13 6.48 11.93
C ILE A 68 -14.82 5.12 11.69
N GLN A 69 -15.03 4.79 10.43
CA GLN A 69 -15.73 3.58 10.01
C GLN A 69 -14.77 2.63 9.31
N PHE A 70 -14.72 1.40 9.76
CA PHE A 70 -13.98 0.30 9.12
C PHE A 70 -14.57 -1.06 9.53
N PRO A 71 -14.45 -2.11 8.73
CA PRO A 71 -14.87 -3.46 9.09
C PRO A 71 -13.94 -4.10 10.12
N ASP A 72 -14.48 -4.99 10.96
CA ASP A 72 -13.70 -5.71 11.99
C ASP A 72 -12.64 -6.66 11.38
N SER A 73 -12.91 -7.17 10.20
CA SER A 73 -12.02 -8.10 9.50
C SER A 73 -11.65 -7.58 8.11
N PRO A 74 -10.42 -7.85 7.64
CA PRO A 74 -10.02 -7.49 6.29
C PRO A 74 -10.80 -8.32 5.25
N GLN A 75 -10.90 -7.77 4.06
CA GLN A 75 -11.42 -8.46 2.87
C GLN A 75 -10.30 -8.73 1.88
N ILE A 76 -10.55 -9.60 0.90
CA ILE A 76 -9.61 -9.86 -0.19
C ILE A 76 -9.82 -8.85 -1.30
N LEU A 77 -8.77 -8.09 -1.62
CA LEU A 77 -8.67 -7.31 -2.85
C LEU A 77 -7.95 -8.13 -3.91
N LYS A 78 -8.67 -8.49 -4.98
CA LYS A 78 -8.08 -9.22 -6.10
C LYS A 78 -7.57 -8.27 -7.19
N LEU A 79 -6.29 -8.32 -7.46
CA LEU A 79 -5.64 -7.64 -8.58
C LEU A 79 -5.32 -8.65 -9.69
N LYS A 80 -4.68 -8.19 -10.78
CA LYS A 80 -4.36 -9.06 -11.91
C LYS A 80 -3.49 -10.25 -11.52
N ASN A 81 -2.41 -10.00 -10.75
CA ASN A 81 -1.35 -10.98 -10.47
C ASN A 81 -1.33 -11.44 -9.00
N VAL A 82 -1.93 -10.68 -8.10
CA VAL A 82 -1.88 -10.93 -6.65
C VAL A 82 -3.24 -10.67 -6.01
N GLN A 83 -3.40 -11.17 -4.79
CA GLN A 83 -4.48 -10.83 -3.86
C GLN A 83 -3.85 -10.16 -2.63
N HIS A 84 -4.52 -9.17 -2.06
CA HIS A 84 -4.11 -8.48 -0.84
C HIS A 84 -5.19 -8.54 0.22
N LEU A 85 -4.80 -8.42 1.50
CA LEU A 85 -5.73 -8.04 2.55
C LEU A 85 -5.99 -6.54 2.47
N GLN A 86 -7.26 -6.14 2.54
CA GLN A 86 -7.71 -4.76 2.48
C GLN A 86 -8.70 -4.48 3.60
N THR A 87 -8.50 -3.38 4.32
CA THR A 87 -9.50 -2.81 5.22
C THR A 87 -9.82 -1.38 4.75
N PRO A 88 -10.98 -1.13 4.15
CA PRO A 88 -11.43 0.22 3.84
C PRO A 88 -11.71 0.99 5.13
N ILE A 89 -11.30 2.26 5.16
CA ILE A 89 -11.44 3.17 6.31
C ILE A 89 -12.05 4.47 5.80
N SER A 90 -13.05 4.99 6.48
CA SER A 90 -13.72 6.21 6.06
C SER A 90 -14.34 6.98 7.22
N GLY A 91 -14.72 8.23 6.99
CA GLY A 91 -15.40 9.05 7.95
C GLY A 91 -15.50 10.51 7.51
N GLU A 92 -16.19 11.31 8.32
CA GLU A 92 -16.33 12.76 8.11
C GLU A 92 -15.33 13.52 8.98
N LEU A 93 -14.68 14.53 8.40
CA LEU A 93 -13.80 15.45 9.11
C LEU A 93 -14.61 16.44 9.94
N GLU A 94 -14.16 16.75 11.15
CA GLU A 94 -14.78 17.81 11.98
C GLU A 94 -14.27 19.21 11.63
N ASN A 95 -13.01 19.31 11.21
CA ASN A 95 -12.27 20.59 11.21
C ASN A 95 -11.75 20.91 9.83
N GLY A 96 -12.23 21.22 8.88
CA GLY A 96 -11.84 21.84 7.62
C GLY A 96 -10.42 21.54 7.06
N GLU A 97 -9.78 20.43 7.47
CA GLU A 97 -8.50 19.98 6.92
C GLU A 97 -8.61 19.80 5.40
N GLN A 98 -7.54 20.11 4.71
CA GLN A 98 -7.40 19.88 3.28
C GLN A 98 -6.69 18.55 3.02
N VAL A 99 -6.77 18.07 1.80
CA VAL A 99 -6.16 16.77 1.45
C VAL A 99 -4.65 16.71 1.72
N LEU A 100 -3.92 17.82 1.62
CA LEU A 100 -2.47 17.86 1.90
C LEU A 100 -2.16 17.69 3.39
N ASP A 101 -3.02 18.23 4.28
CA ASP A 101 -2.86 18.03 5.73
C ASP A 101 -3.01 16.54 6.08
N LEU A 102 -3.92 15.85 5.38
CA LEU A 102 -4.13 14.41 5.54
C LEU A 102 -2.98 13.58 4.95
N VAL A 103 -2.41 14.01 3.84
CA VAL A 103 -1.21 13.39 3.26
C VAL A 103 -0.05 13.49 4.24
N GLU A 104 0.25 14.68 4.77
CA GLU A 104 1.31 14.88 5.76
C GLU A 104 1.10 14.03 7.02
N ARG A 105 -0.13 13.91 7.48
CA ARG A 105 -0.49 13.10 8.64
C ARG A 105 -0.30 11.61 8.41
N LEU A 106 -0.71 11.09 7.25
CA LEU A 106 -0.70 9.66 6.97
C LEU A 106 0.65 9.16 6.45
N HIS A 107 1.31 9.92 5.59
CA HIS A 107 2.56 9.52 4.96
C HIS A 107 3.77 9.79 5.88
N PRO A 108 4.76 8.88 5.90
CA PRO A 108 4.70 7.55 5.33
C PRO A 108 3.87 6.58 6.19
N THR A 109 3.24 5.61 5.51
CA THR A 109 2.58 4.49 6.20
C THR A 109 3.61 3.44 6.62
N SER A 110 3.27 2.60 7.61
CA SER A 110 4.14 1.49 8.02
C SER A 110 4.35 0.47 6.90
N ALA A 111 3.44 0.40 5.92
CA ALA A 111 3.58 -0.46 4.75
C ALA A 111 4.83 -0.14 3.89
N VAL A 112 5.31 1.11 3.92
CA VAL A 112 6.48 1.55 3.13
C VAL A 112 7.66 2.06 3.96
N ALA A 113 7.42 2.40 5.23
CA ALA A 113 8.43 2.98 6.13
C ALA A 113 8.69 2.14 7.38
N GLY A 114 7.88 1.12 7.64
CA GLY A 114 7.98 0.30 8.85
C GLY A 114 7.48 1.00 10.12
N THR A 115 7.62 0.32 11.25
CA THR A 115 7.23 0.83 12.56
C THR A 115 8.18 0.28 13.65
N PRO A 116 8.68 1.12 14.60
CA PRO A 116 8.52 2.59 14.71
C PRO A 116 9.16 3.31 13.51
N THR A 117 8.46 4.29 12.95
CA THR A 117 8.79 4.88 11.64
C THR A 117 10.21 5.44 11.58
N ASP A 118 10.64 6.25 12.56
CA ASP A 118 11.96 6.89 12.53
C ASP A 118 13.11 5.87 12.53
N GLN A 119 12.99 4.83 13.37
CA GLN A 119 14.00 3.76 13.47
C GLN A 119 14.03 2.91 12.20
N ALA A 120 12.87 2.55 11.68
CA ALA A 120 12.76 1.76 10.46
C ALA A 120 13.31 2.52 9.25
N MET A 121 13.00 3.80 9.12
CA MET A 121 13.52 4.66 8.04
C MET A 121 15.04 4.84 8.11
N GLN A 122 15.63 4.89 9.31
CA GLN A 122 17.07 4.89 9.46
C GLN A 122 17.68 3.60 8.92
N VAL A 123 17.15 2.45 9.33
CA VAL A 123 17.62 1.12 8.87
C VAL A 123 17.47 0.97 7.36
N ILE A 124 16.32 1.39 6.79
CA ILE A 124 16.09 1.39 5.35
C ILE A 124 17.16 2.23 4.63
N GLY A 125 17.44 3.45 5.12
CA GLY A 125 18.46 4.33 4.53
C GLY A 125 19.88 3.79 4.62
N GLU A 126 20.19 2.94 5.60
CA GLU A 126 21.49 2.28 5.76
C GLU A 126 21.63 1.01 4.91
N MET A 127 20.52 0.29 4.66
CA MET A 127 20.53 -1.01 4.01
C MET A 127 20.23 -0.98 2.51
N GLU A 128 19.38 -0.07 2.06
CA GLU A 128 19.08 0.06 0.64
C GLU A 128 20.25 0.70 -0.11
N SER A 129 20.70 0.05 -1.17
CA SER A 129 21.84 0.51 -1.99
C SER A 129 21.47 1.54 -3.06
N HIS A 130 20.19 1.93 -3.13
CA HIS A 130 19.65 2.85 -4.14
C HIS A 130 18.82 3.95 -3.49
N ASP A 131 18.70 5.09 -4.17
CA ASP A 131 17.77 6.15 -3.79
C ASP A 131 16.37 5.79 -4.28
N ARG A 132 15.38 5.82 -3.40
CA ARG A 132 13.98 5.58 -3.76
C ARG A 132 13.41 6.65 -4.69
N GLY A 133 13.97 7.86 -4.69
CA GLY A 133 13.44 8.99 -5.45
C GLY A 133 11.95 9.23 -5.13
N TRP A 134 11.07 9.07 -6.12
CA TRP A 134 9.63 9.18 -5.92
C TRP A 134 8.93 7.85 -5.56
N TYR A 135 9.65 6.74 -5.61
CA TYR A 135 9.11 5.45 -5.18
C TYR A 135 8.69 5.50 -3.71
N SER A 136 7.55 4.94 -3.40
CA SER A 136 6.86 4.98 -2.10
C SER A 136 6.42 6.37 -1.61
N GLY A 137 6.68 7.45 -2.35
CA GLY A 137 6.19 8.80 -2.04
C GLY A 137 4.71 9.00 -2.39
N PRO A 138 4.06 10.05 -1.87
CA PRO A 138 2.68 10.36 -2.21
C PRO A 138 2.59 11.01 -3.60
N ILE A 139 1.67 10.52 -4.44
CA ILE A 139 1.35 11.09 -5.75
C ILE A 139 -0.16 11.25 -5.90
N GLY A 140 -0.61 12.40 -6.41
CA GLY A 140 -2.04 12.65 -6.51
C GLY A 140 -2.37 14.00 -7.09
N TRP A 141 -3.55 14.48 -6.77
CA TRP A 141 -4.07 15.77 -7.21
C TRP A 141 -4.87 16.45 -6.10
N ILE A 142 -4.94 17.77 -6.17
CA ILE A 142 -5.75 18.63 -5.32
C ILE A 142 -6.51 19.64 -6.19
N ASN A 143 -7.74 19.96 -5.83
CA ASN A 143 -8.52 21.01 -6.47
C ASN A 143 -8.49 22.32 -5.64
N ASN A 144 -9.10 23.37 -6.16
CA ASN A 144 -9.17 24.69 -5.51
C ASN A 144 -10.09 24.76 -4.28
N LYS A 145 -10.76 23.66 -3.93
CA LYS A 145 -11.59 23.56 -2.71
C LYS A 145 -10.88 22.78 -1.60
N GLY A 146 -9.64 22.29 -1.85
CA GLY A 146 -8.90 21.46 -0.92
C GLY A 146 -9.27 19.97 -0.98
N ASP A 147 -10.23 19.58 -1.82
CA ASP A 147 -10.48 18.16 -2.12
C ASP A 147 -9.36 17.58 -2.99
N GLY A 148 -9.14 16.29 -2.91
CA GLY A 148 -8.14 15.61 -3.72
C GLY A 148 -8.05 14.13 -3.45
N GLU A 149 -7.13 13.48 -4.15
CA GLU A 149 -6.87 12.06 -3.99
C GLU A 149 -5.39 11.78 -4.20
N PHE A 150 -4.79 11.06 -3.25
CA PHE A 150 -3.38 10.68 -3.27
C PHE A 150 -3.22 9.18 -3.09
N TYR A 151 -2.22 8.65 -3.77
CA TYR A 151 -1.79 7.26 -3.73
C TYR A 151 -0.34 7.17 -3.28
N VAL A 152 0.07 6.02 -2.78
CA VAL A 152 1.49 5.71 -2.56
C VAL A 152 2.10 5.24 -3.89
N ALA A 153 3.20 5.84 -4.34
CA ALA A 153 3.81 5.55 -5.65
C ALA A 153 4.54 4.20 -5.64
N LEU A 154 3.78 3.14 -5.69
CA LEU A 154 4.26 1.75 -5.78
C LEU A 154 4.12 1.21 -7.21
N ARG A 155 4.71 0.03 -7.45
CA ARG A 155 4.66 -0.62 -8.77
C ARG A 155 4.97 0.38 -9.87
N SER A 156 6.14 0.99 -9.76
CA SER A 156 6.56 2.12 -10.59
C SER A 156 7.90 1.85 -11.24
N ALA A 157 8.17 2.60 -12.29
CA ALA A 157 9.46 2.59 -12.97
C ALA A 157 9.91 4.02 -13.28
N LEU A 158 11.21 4.24 -13.20
CA LEU A 158 11.88 5.40 -13.77
C LEU A 158 12.42 4.99 -15.14
N VAL A 159 11.90 5.61 -16.20
CA VAL A 159 12.33 5.37 -17.57
C VAL A 159 13.21 6.53 -18.02
N LYS A 160 14.43 6.23 -18.47
CA LYS A 160 15.36 7.21 -19.02
C LYS A 160 16.04 6.60 -20.25
N ASP A 161 15.87 7.25 -21.37
CA ASP A 161 16.37 6.79 -22.67
C ASP A 161 15.89 5.36 -22.99
N GLU A 162 16.80 4.40 -23.10
CA GLU A 162 16.50 2.99 -23.35
C GLU A 162 16.51 2.12 -22.06
N GLU A 163 16.68 2.73 -20.89
CA GLU A 163 16.75 2.04 -19.61
C GLU A 163 15.48 2.27 -18.77
N ALA A 164 15.07 1.24 -18.03
CA ALA A 164 13.99 1.33 -17.05
C ALA A 164 14.44 0.74 -15.71
N HIS A 165 14.43 1.56 -14.67
CA HIS A 165 14.62 1.13 -13.28
C HIS A 165 13.25 0.85 -12.68
N VAL A 166 13.00 -0.40 -12.32
CA VAL A 166 11.70 -0.86 -11.81
C VAL A 166 11.79 -1.08 -10.31
N PHE A 167 10.80 -0.58 -9.57
CA PHE A 167 10.81 -0.60 -8.11
C PHE A 167 9.71 -1.51 -7.57
N SER A 168 10.09 -2.35 -6.59
CA SER A 168 9.20 -3.19 -5.80
C SER A 168 9.73 -3.34 -4.38
N GLY A 169 8.88 -3.75 -3.46
CA GLY A 169 9.23 -4.02 -2.07
C GLY A 169 8.13 -4.79 -1.34
N GLY A 170 8.47 -5.36 -0.19
CA GLY A 170 7.57 -6.07 0.70
C GLY A 170 7.70 -5.58 2.14
N GLY A 171 6.68 -5.82 2.96
CA GLY A 171 6.72 -5.60 4.41
C GLY A 171 7.47 -6.73 5.10
N ILE A 172 8.43 -6.40 5.95
CA ILE A 172 9.20 -7.38 6.71
C ILE A 172 8.70 -7.39 8.16
N VAL A 173 8.28 -8.56 8.62
CA VAL A 173 7.87 -8.84 10.00
C VAL A 173 8.70 -9.99 10.58
N SER A 174 8.52 -10.28 11.87
CA SER A 174 9.32 -11.30 12.57
C SER A 174 9.24 -12.71 11.97
N GLU A 175 8.10 -13.04 11.33
CA GLU A 175 7.85 -14.32 10.68
C GLU A 175 8.21 -14.34 9.19
N SER A 176 8.75 -13.24 8.64
CA SER A 176 9.17 -13.14 7.23
C SER A 176 10.31 -14.10 6.92
N HIS A 177 10.20 -14.74 5.76
CA HIS A 177 11.23 -15.66 5.25
C HIS A 177 11.84 -15.05 3.97
N PRO A 178 13.17 -14.84 3.89
CA PRO A 178 13.82 -14.10 2.80
C PRO A 178 13.41 -14.54 1.40
N ASP A 179 13.39 -15.85 1.13
CA ASP A 179 13.06 -16.39 -0.19
C ASP A 179 11.60 -16.06 -0.59
N LYS A 180 10.67 -16.14 0.37
CA LYS A 180 9.25 -15.81 0.12
C LYS A 180 9.04 -14.32 -0.10
N GLU A 181 9.72 -13.47 0.66
CA GLU A 181 9.66 -12.02 0.46
C GLU A 181 10.25 -11.63 -0.91
N TRP A 182 11.32 -12.31 -1.34
CA TRP A 182 11.87 -12.12 -2.66
C TRP A 182 10.87 -12.53 -3.76
N GLU A 183 10.27 -13.72 -3.67
CA GLU A 183 9.24 -14.19 -4.61
C GLU A 183 8.06 -13.22 -4.68
N GLU A 184 7.64 -12.63 -3.55
CA GLU A 184 6.58 -11.62 -3.49
C GLU A 184 6.97 -10.34 -4.25
N THR A 185 8.21 -9.86 -4.08
CA THR A 185 8.68 -8.68 -4.83
C THR A 185 8.70 -8.93 -6.33
N GLU A 186 9.10 -10.12 -6.77
CA GLU A 186 9.07 -10.53 -8.18
C GLU A 186 7.63 -10.53 -8.74
N LEU A 187 6.66 -11.06 -8.00
CA LEU A 187 5.25 -11.01 -8.40
C LEU A 187 4.73 -9.58 -8.52
N LYS A 188 5.15 -8.68 -7.62
CA LYS A 188 4.77 -7.27 -7.64
C LYS A 188 5.41 -6.49 -8.80
N LEU A 189 6.55 -6.91 -9.34
CA LEU A 189 7.20 -6.33 -10.51
C LEU A 189 6.47 -6.65 -11.83
N GLN A 190 5.82 -7.80 -11.93
CA GLN A 190 5.23 -8.33 -13.17
C GLN A 190 4.33 -7.33 -13.93
N PRO A 191 3.43 -6.56 -13.30
CA PRO A 191 2.58 -5.61 -14.01
C PRO A 191 3.37 -4.53 -14.76
N ILE A 192 4.46 -4.03 -14.18
CA ILE A 192 5.30 -3.00 -14.79
C ILE A 192 6.18 -3.58 -15.88
N ILE A 193 6.80 -4.74 -15.63
CA ILE A 193 7.61 -5.44 -16.63
C ILE A 193 6.75 -5.78 -17.85
N SER A 194 5.54 -6.32 -17.64
CA SER A 194 4.60 -6.61 -18.73
C SER A 194 4.19 -5.35 -19.53
N ALA A 195 4.00 -4.23 -18.85
CA ALA A 195 3.68 -2.96 -19.52
C ALA A 195 4.86 -2.43 -20.35
N LEU A 196 6.09 -2.54 -19.85
CA LEU A 196 7.30 -2.11 -20.56
C LEU A 196 7.63 -3.00 -21.76
N SER A 197 7.33 -4.30 -21.68
CA SER A 197 7.54 -5.27 -22.77
C SER A 197 6.39 -5.33 -23.80
N GLY A 198 5.44 -4.40 -23.74
CA GLY A 198 4.30 -4.37 -24.65
C GLY A 198 3.29 -5.51 -24.44
N GLY A 199 3.23 -6.08 -23.25
CA GLY A 199 2.28 -7.14 -22.90
C GLY A 199 2.66 -8.53 -23.40
N GLN A 200 3.89 -8.73 -23.81
CA GLN A 200 4.42 -10.01 -24.35
C GLN A 200 5.07 -10.91 -23.27
N ILE A 201 4.55 -10.92 -22.06
CA ILE A 201 4.99 -11.84 -20.98
C ILE A 201 3.81 -12.66 -20.50
#